data_d4d9babb3283f2214eb019ccbe72717d
#
_entry.id   d4d9babb3283f2214eb019ccbe72717d
#
_cell.length_a   1.000
_cell.length_b   1.000
_cell.length_c   1.000
_cell.angle_alpha   90.00
_cell.angle_beta   90.00
_cell.angle_gamma   90.00
#
_symmetry.space_group_name_H-M   'P 1'
#
loop_
_entity.id
_entity.type
_entity.pdbx_description
1 polymer ?
#
loop_
_entity_poly.entity_id
_entity_poly.type
_entity_poly.pdbx_seq_one_letter_code
_entity_poly.pdbx_strand_id
1 'polypeptide(L)'
;MEALPHVDLVLAPVSGGGLLSGVATAVKLLSPQTKVFGIEPELAADTAESYRSGAIVTWPAELTSRTIADGLRTQSVGQRNFAHIRAYVDGIITVTEAEIRSAMRAIVAATRLVPEPSGAVATAALLFHAAELPPYKTAVAVVSGGNVDPAQLAEILTGA
;
A
#
# COMPACT_ATOMS: atom_id res chain seq x y z
N MET A 1 16.93 -3.36 -6.37
CA MET A 1 17.52 -2.65 -7.52
C MET A 1 18.53 -3.51 -8.28
N GLU A 2 19.14 -4.53 -7.66
CA GLU A 2 20.01 -5.47 -8.37
C GLU A 2 19.25 -6.34 -9.39
N ALA A 3 18.00 -6.71 -9.10
CA ALA A 3 17.18 -7.55 -9.98
C ALA A 3 16.55 -6.79 -11.16
N LEU A 4 16.39 -5.46 -11.06
CA LEU A 4 15.78 -4.61 -12.08
C LEU A 4 16.67 -3.38 -12.31
N PRO A 5 17.20 -3.18 -13.54
CA PRO A 5 18.14 -2.10 -13.82
C PRO A 5 17.53 -0.71 -13.73
N HIS A 6 16.23 -0.60 -14.01
CA HIS A 6 15.48 0.65 -13.91
C HIS A 6 14.10 0.37 -13.34
N VAL A 7 13.72 1.15 -12.33
CA VAL A 7 12.40 1.15 -11.72
C VAL A 7 11.88 2.58 -11.75
N ASP A 8 10.74 2.79 -12.41
CA ASP A 8 10.13 4.12 -12.52
C ASP A 8 9.22 4.41 -11.32
N LEU A 9 8.58 3.36 -10.78
CA LEU A 9 7.54 3.49 -9.77
C LEU A 9 7.63 2.37 -8.72
N VAL A 10 7.52 2.73 -7.46
CA VAL A 10 7.37 1.79 -6.34
C VAL A 10 6.12 2.12 -5.56
N LEU A 11 5.28 1.11 -5.31
CA LEU A 11 4.08 1.22 -4.48
C LEU A 11 4.27 0.34 -3.25
N ALA A 12 4.01 0.89 -2.08
CA ALA A 12 4.12 0.17 -0.81
C ALA A 12 2.92 0.46 0.10
N PRO A 13 2.43 -0.54 0.86
CA PRO A 13 1.39 -0.33 1.85
C PRO A 13 1.81 0.69 2.91
N VAL A 14 0.84 1.44 3.41
CA VAL A 14 1.03 2.35 4.53
C VAL A 14 -0.05 2.17 5.60
N SER A 15 0.36 2.26 6.84
CA SER A 15 -0.44 2.34 8.06
C SER A 15 0.33 3.24 9.04
N GLY A 16 0.94 2.73 10.10
CA GLY A 16 1.84 3.53 10.96
C GLY A 16 3.09 4.10 10.27
N GLY A 17 3.29 3.77 8.99
CA GLY A 17 4.27 4.38 8.09
C GLY A 17 5.68 3.78 8.13
N GLY A 18 5.95 2.76 8.95
CA GLY A 18 7.29 2.17 9.08
C GLY A 18 7.84 1.61 7.76
N LEU A 19 7.07 0.74 7.09
CA LEU A 19 7.45 0.15 5.81
C LEU A 19 7.63 1.23 4.73
N LEU A 20 6.60 2.06 4.52
CA LEU A 20 6.63 3.08 3.47
C LEU A 20 7.79 4.08 3.65
N SER A 21 8.01 4.58 4.86
CA SER A 21 9.09 5.53 5.13
C SER A 21 10.47 4.92 4.85
N GLY A 22 10.68 3.67 5.23
CA GLY A 22 11.93 2.94 4.95
C GLY A 22 12.14 2.71 3.46
N VAL A 23 11.13 2.20 2.76
CA VAL A 23 11.18 1.98 1.31
C VAL A 23 11.44 3.29 0.57
N ALA A 24 10.67 4.34 0.87
CA ALA A 24 10.82 5.64 0.20
C ALA A 24 12.21 6.24 0.41
N THR A 25 12.70 6.22 1.63
CA THR A 25 14.06 6.72 1.94
C THR A 25 15.11 5.95 1.15
N ALA A 26 15.08 4.62 1.18
CA ALA A 26 16.05 3.79 0.46
C ALA A 26 15.98 4.01 -1.06
N VAL A 27 14.78 4.03 -1.63
CA VAL A 27 14.56 4.23 -3.06
C VAL A 27 15.08 5.61 -3.49
N LYS A 28 14.72 6.67 -2.79
CA LYS A 28 15.15 8.04 -3.16
C LYS A 28 16.65 8.26 -3.02
N LEU A 29 17.31 7.59 -2.08
CA LEU A 29 18.77 7.66 -1.96
C LEU A 29 19.49 6.88 -3.06
N LEU A 30 18.94 5.77 -3.53
CA LEU A 30 19.54 4.93 -4.56
C LEU A 30 19.14 5.34 -5.99
N SER A 31 17.92 5.85 -6.16
CA SER A 31 17.35 6.25 -7.44
C SER A 31 16.39 7.43 -7.26
N PRO A 32 16.90 8.67 -7.19
CA PRO A 32 16.10 9.86 -6.89
C PRO A 32 14.94 10.10 -7.87
N GLN A 33 15.04 9.58 -9.09
CA GLN A 33 14.02 9.74 -10.14
C GLN A 33 12.84 8.78 -9.96
N THR A 34 13.04 7.65 -9.28
CA THR A 34 11.97 6.68 -9.01
C THR A 34 10.87 7.30 -8.18
N LYS A 35 9.63 7.19 -8.64
CA LYS A 35 8.45 7.65 -7.90
C LYS A 35 8.05 6.64 -6.84
N VAL A 36 7.65 7.11 -5.66
CA VAL A 36 7.21 6.25 -4.55
C VAL A 36 5.84 6.69 -4.08
N PHE A 37 4.89 5.75 -4.08
CA PHE A 37 3.53 5.98 -3.62
C PHE A 37 3.19 5.08 -2.44
N GLY A 38 2.54 5.65 -1.44
CA GLY A 38 1.91 4.92 -0.34
C GLY A 38 0.51 4.47 -0.76
N ILE A 39 0.13 3.25 -0.38
CA ILE A 39 -1.21 2.73 -0.65
C ILE A 39 -1.89 2.37 0.65
N GLU A 40 -3.11 2.84 0.84
CA GLU A 40 -3.88 2.71 2.07
C GLU A 40 -5.31 2.25 1.77
N PRO A 41 -5.96 1.43 2.62
CA PRO A 41 -7.39 1.16 2.46
C PRO A 41 -8.23 2.43 2.67
N GLU A 42 -9.25 2.66 1.85
CA GLU A 42 -10.13 3.84 2.03
C GLU A 42 -10.82 3.89 3.40
N LEU A 43 -11.07 2.71 4.01
CA LEU A 43 -11.69 2.59 5.33
C LEU A 43 -10.71 2.83 6.50
N ALA A 44 -9.41 3.03 6.21
CA ALA A 44 -8.38 3.32 7.19
C ALA A 44 -7.37 4.31 6.57
N ALA A 45 -7.84 5.47 6.10
CA ALA A 45 -7.12 6.43 5.27
C ALA A 45 -6.56 7.64 6.06
N ASP A 46 -6.15 7.41 7.30
CA ASP A 46 -5.60 8.44 8.18
C ASP A 46 -4.28 9.03 7.66
N THR A 47 -3.44 8.20 7.05
CA THR A 47 -2.17 8.67 6.48
C THR A 47 -2.39 9.47 5.20
N ALA A 48 -3.35 9.09 4.36
CA ALA A 48 -3.72 9.86 3.17
C ALA A 48 -4.27 11.25 3.54
N GLU A 49 -5.10 11.33 4.59
CA GLU A 49 -5.59 12.58 5.11
C GLU A 49 -4.46 13.43 5.73
N SER A 50 -3.59 12.80 6.52
CA SER A 50 -2.40 13.44 7.09
C SER A 50 -1.48 14.00 6.01
N TYR A 51 -1.23 13.23 4.96
CA TYR A 51 -0.37 13.65 3.84
C TYR A 51 -0.94 14.88 3.12
N ARG A 52 -2.24 14.90 2.87
CA ARG A 52 -2.97 15.99 2.19
C ARG A 52 -3.03 17.26 3.04
N SER A 53 -3.31 17.12 4.34
CA SER A 53 -3.42 18.26 5.27
C SER A 53 -2.05 18.83 5.68
N GLY A 54 -0.99 18.02 5.59
CA GLY A 54 0.35 18.38 6.07
C GLY A 54 0.56 18.19 7.57
N ALA A 55 -0.43 17.68 8.30
CA ALA A 55 -0.42 17.42 9.74
C ALA A 55 -0.93 16.01 10.03
N ILE A 56 -0.43 15.39 11.11
CA ILE A 56 -0.89 14.06 11.51
C ILE A 56 -2.36 14.14 11.95
N VAL A 57 -3.20 13.37 11.28
CA VAL A 57 -4.61 13.18 11.63
C VAL A 57 -4.77 11.83 12.31
N THR A 58 -5.62 11.76 13.32
CA THR A 58 -5.93 10.52 14.04
C THR A 58 -7.38 10.15 13.79
N TRP A 59 -7.60 8.93 13.31
CA TRP A 59 -8.93 8.36 13.15
C TRP A 59 -9.29 7.48 14.36
N PRO A 60 -10.54 7.43 14.79
CA PRO A 60 -10.98 6.51 15.83
C PRO A 60 -10.86 5.05 15.37
N ALA A 61 -10.55 4.14 16.30
CA ALA A 61 -10.36 2.73 16.02
C ALA A 61 -11.59 2.06 15.35
N GLU A 62 -12.78 2.54 15.68
CA GLU A 62 -14.05 2.06 15.09
C GLU A 62 -14.13 2.32 13.58
N LEU A 63 -13.44 3.35 13.09
CA LEU A 63 -13.37 3.63 11.67
C LEU A 63 -12.31 2.76 10.98
N THR A 64 -11.10 2.70 11.54
CA THR A 64 -9.98 1.97 10.91
C THR A 64 -10.15 0.45 10.96
N SER A 65 -10.92 -0.08 11.91
CA SER A 65 -11.19 -1.52 12.03
C SER A 65 -12.12 -2.10 10.96
N ARG A 66 -12.75 -1.26 10.15
CA ARG A 66 -13.72 -1.70 9.11
C ARG A 66 -13.08 -2.35 7.89
N THR A 67 -11.82 -2.08 7.61
CA THR A 67 -11.12 -2.71 6.48
C THR A 67 -10.78 -4.17 6.76
N ILE A 68 -10.77 -5.01 5.72
CA ILE A 68 -10.24 -6.39 5.80
C ILE A 68 -8.71 -6.42 5.90
N ALA A 69 -8.03 -5.33 5.55
CA ALA A 69 -6.58 -5.19 5.65
C ALA A 69 -6.16 -4.91 7.10
N ASP A 70 -6.21 -5.93 7.95
CA ASP A 70 -6.02 -5.84 9.39
C ASP A 70 -4.64 -5.31 9.82
N GLY A 71 -3.59 -5.58 9.05
CA GLY A 71 -2.25 -5.02 9.24
C GLY A 71 -2.15 -3.52 8.93
N LEU A 72 -3.22 -2.89 8.41
CA LEU A 72 -3.27 -1.47 8.04
C LEU A 72 -4.30 -0.66 8.85
N ARG A 73 -4.65 -1.09 10.07
CA ARG A 73 -5.68 -0.50 10.94
C ARG A 73 -5.15 0.46 11.98
N THR A 74 -3.94 1.00 11.85
CA THR A 74 -3.46 2.02 12.80
C THR A 74 -4.33 3.27 12.73
N GLN A 75 -4.45 3.96 13.85
CA GLN A 75 -5.29 5.17 13.95
C GLN A 75 -4.59 6.42 13.44
N SER A 76 -3.26 6.37 13.35
CA SER A 76 -2.45 7.48 12.84
C SER A 76 -1.08 7.00 12.41
N VAL A 77 -0.50 7.71 11.46
CA VAL A 77 0.91 7.56 11.07
C VAL A 77 1.84 7.99 12.21
N GLY A 78 2.95 7.27 12.40
CA GLY A 78 3.95 7.64 13.40
C GLY A 78 4.67 8.94 13.06
N GLN A 79 4.93 9.80 14.05
CA GLN A 79 5.51 11.14 13.85
C GLN A 79 6.85 11.12 13.07
N ARG A 80 7.76 10.20 13.40
CA ARG A 80 9.04 10.06 12.68
C ARG A 80 8.83 9.56 11.26
N ASN A 81 7.93 8.59 11.09
CA ASN A 81 7.59 8.03 9.79
C ASN A 81 6.96 9.09 8.88
N PHE A 82 6.07 9.92 9.43
CA PHE A 82 5.43 11.01 8.71
C PHE A 82 6.44 12.03 8.17
N ALA A 83 7.46 12.38 8.95
CA ALA A 83 8.52 13.27 8.48
C ALA A 83 9.24 12.70 7.24
N HIS A 84 9.54 11.40 7.22
CA HIS A 84 10.14 10.73 6.05
C HIS A 84 9.15 10.62 4.89
N ILE A 85 7.89 10.30 5.16
CA ILE A 85 6.84 10.24 4.14
C ILE A 85 6.70 11.60 3.44
N ARG A 86 6.64 12.68 4.20
CA ARG A 86 6.59 14.05 3.66
C ARG A 86 7.80 14.43 2.82
N ALA A 87 8.97 13.88 3.13
CA ALA A 87 10.23 14.20 2.45
C ALA A 87 10.42 13.36 1.16
N TYR A 88 9.97 12.11 1.14
CA TYR A 88 10.40 11.13 0.13
C TYR A 88 9.26 10.45 -0.64
N VAL A 89 8.01 10.57 -0.20
CA VAL A 89 6.85 9.96 -0.88
C VAL A 89 6.24 10.97 -1.85
N ASP A 90 5.94 10.53 -3.07
CA ASP A 90 5.39 11.37 -4.13
C ASP A 90 3.86 11.50 -4.07
N GLY A 91 3.17 10.59 -3.37
CA GLY A 91 1.72 10.62 -3.16
C GLY A 91 1.19 9.43 -2.38
N ILE A 92 -0.07 9.52 -1.96
CA ILE A 92 -0.78 8.40 -1.32
C ILE A 92 -2.09 8.19 -2.06
N ILE A 93 -2.38 6.93 -2.41
CA ILE A 93 -3.60 6.48 -3.09
C ILE A 93 -4.36 5.57 -2.13
N THR A 94 -5.67 5.69 -2.10
CA THR A 94 -6.56 4.80 -1.35
C THR A 94 -7.21 3.78 -2.28
N VAL A 95 -7.44 2.57 -1.76
CA VAL A 95 -8.07 1.47 -2.48
C VAL A 95 -9.27 0.93 -1.70
N THR A 96 -10.28 0.46 -2.42
CA THR A 96 -11.50 -0.10 -1.84
C THR A 96 -11.31 -1.56 -1.40
N GLU A 97 -12.18 -2.05 -0.53
CA GLU A 97 -12.23 -3.46 -0.10
C GLU A 97 -12.40 -4.43 -1.29
N ALA A 98 -13.20 -4.05 -2.28
CA ALA A 98 -13.43 -4.86 -3.48
C ALA A 98 -12.16 -4.97 -4.35
N GLU A 99 -11.41 -3.89 -4.48
CA GLU A 99 -10.13 -3.84 -5.19
C GLU A 99 -9.07 -4.68 -4.48
N ILE A 100 -8.99 -4.61 -3.14
CA ILE A 100 -8.09 -5.45 -2.33
C ILE A 100 -8.38 -6.95 -2.59
N ARG A 101 -9.64 -7.37 -2.50
CA ARG A 101 -10.06 -8.76 -2.79
C ARG A 101 -9.70 -9.17 -4.22
N SER A 102 -9.91 -8.29 -5.19
CA SER A 102 -9.57 -8.54 -6.59
C SER A 102 -8.07 -8.66 -6.81
N ALA A 103 -7.27 -7.82 -6.15
CA ALA A 103 -5.82 -7.88 -6.20
C ALA A 103 -5.28 -9.19 -5.58
N MET A 104 -5.85 -9.65 -4.47
CA MET A 104 -5.48 -10.94 -3.88
C MET A 104 -5.68 -12.08 -4.88
N ARG A 105 -6.85 -12.14 -5.54
CA ARG A 105 -7.11 -13.14 -6.59
C ARG A 105 -6.10 -13.06 -7.73
N ALA A 106 -5.79 -11.85 -8.19
CA ALA A 106 -4.84 -11.63 -9.28
C ALA A 106 -3.42 -12.10 -8.90
N ILE A 107 -2.95 -11.78 -7.68
CA ILE A 107 -1.64 -12.21 -7.18
C ILE A 107 -1.56 -13.74 -7.15
N VAL A 108 -2.55 -14.41 -6.53
CA VAL A 108 -2.58 -15.88 -6.45
C VAL A 108 -2.59 -16.51 -7.83
N ALA A 109 -3.42 -16.01 -8.74
CA ALA A 109 -3.53 -16.55 -10.09
C ALA A 109 -2.25 -16.38 -10.91
N ALA A 110 -1.59 -15.21 -10.81
CA ALA A 110 -0.43 -14.90 -11.64
C ALA A 110 0.89 -15.45 -11.08
N THR A 111 1.04 -15.47 -9.74
CA THR A 111 2.34 -15.71 -9.10
C THR A 111 2.42 -16.98 -8.25
N ARG A 112 1.28 -17.55 -7.86
CA ARG A 112 1.14 -18.63 -6.86
C ARG A 112 1.57 -18.21 -5.44
N LEU A 113 1.78 -16.91 -5.19
CA LEU A 113 1.97 -16.38 -3.85
C LEU A 113 0.61 -16.20 -3.17
N VAL A 114 0.57 -16.40 -1.87
CA VAL A 114 -0.62 -16.17 -1.04
C VAL A 114 -0.44 -14.86 -0.28
N PRO A 115 -1.04 -13.75 -0.73
CA PRO A 115 -0.98 -12.49 0.01
C PRO A 115 -2.08 -12.45 1.08
N GLU A 116 -1.83 -11.73 2.16
CA GLU A 116 -2.90 -11.23 3.04
C GLU A 116 -3.54 -9.96 2.44
N PRO A 117 -4.72 -9.52 2.90
CA PRO A 117 -5.35 -8.30 2.40
C PRO A 117 -4.44 -7.06 2.47
N SER A 118 -3.74 -6.88 3.58
CA SER A 118 -2.79 -5.78 3.78
C SER A 118 -1.61 -5.81 2.79
N GLY A 119 -1.19 -7.01 2.39
CA GLY A 119 -0.12 -7.22 1.40
C GLY A 119 -0.56 -6.99 -0.04
N ALA A 120 -1.85 -6.95 -0.32
CA ALA A 120 -2.39 -6.85 -1.67
C ALA A 120 -2.69 -5.39 -2.12
N VAL A 121 -2.74 -4.42 -1.19
CA VAL A 121 -3.18 -3.04 -1.50
C VAL A 121 -2.32 -2.37 -2.57
N ALA A 122 -1.00 -2.59 -2.57
CA ALA A 122 -0.12 -2.01 -3.58
C ALA A 122 -0.42 -2.54 -4.99
N THR A 123 -0.75 -3.83 -5.12
CA THR A 123 -1.20 -4.42 -6.38
C THR A 123 -2.58 -3.90 -6.77
N ALA A 124 -3.49 -3.68 -5.81
CA ALA A 124 -4.80 -3.09 -6.08
C ALA A 124 -4.66 -1.70 -6.74
N ALA A 125 -3.79 -0.84 -6.23
CA ALA A 125 -3.53 0.46 -6.83
C ALA A 125 -3.01 0.36 -8.27
N LEU A 126 -2.08 -0.57 -8.56
CA LEU A 126 -1.61 -0.80 -9.93
C LEU A 126 -2.72 -1.25 -10.88
N LEU A 127 -3.64 -2.09 -10.41
CA LEU A 127 -4.69 -2.66 -11.26
C LEU A 127 -5.83 -1.66 -11.52
N PHE A 128 -6.18 -0.83 -10.54
CA PHE A 128 -7.41 -0.03 -10.59
C PHE A 128 -7.17 1.48 -10.63
N HIS A 129 -5.99 1.96 -10.19
CA HIS A 129 -5.67 3.38 -10.10
C HIS A 129 -4.50 3.82 -11.00
N ALA A 130 -4.24 3.07 -12.08
CA ALA A 130 -3.13 3.38 -13.00
C ALA A 130 -3.21 4.78 -13.59
N ALA A 131 -4.40 5.34 -13.77
CA ALA A 131 -4.62 6.70 -14.28
C ALA A 131 -4.21 7.80 -13.29
N GLU A 132 -4.14 7.49 -12.00
CA GLU A 132 -3.71 8.42 -10.94
C GLU A 132 -2.19 8.38 -10.70
N LEU A 133 -1.51 7.39 -11.28
CA LEU A 133 -0.08 7.20 -11.17
C LEU A 133 0.66 7.97 -12.29
N PRO A 134 1.89 8.44 -12.03
CA PRO A 134 2.71 9.03 -13.09
C PRO A 134 3.01 7.98 -14.17
N PRO A 135 3.35 8.39 -15.40
CA PRO A 135 3.76 7.44 -16.45
C PRO A 135 4.94 6.57 -16.00
N TYR A 136 4.86 5.25 -16.23
CA TYR A 136 5.91 4.30 -15.90
C TYR A 136 6.03 3.21 -16.97
N LYS A 137 7.21 2.63 -17.10
CA LYS A 137 7.47 1.40 -17.87
C LYS A 137 7.67 0.22 -16.94
N THR A 138 8.32 0.46 -15.80
CA THR A 138 8.59 -0.57 -14.80
C THR A 138 8.06 -0.11 -13.43
N ALA A 139 7.10 -0.85 -12.89
CA ALA A 139 6.55 -0.63 -11.57
C ALA A 139 6.81 -1.83 -10.65
N VAL A 140 7.04 -1.54 -9.38
CA VAL A 140 7.17 -2.53 -8.30
C VAL A 140 6.04 -2.31 -7.30
N ALA A 141 5.18 -3.31 -7.12
CA ALA A 141 4.20 -3.36 -6.04
C ALA A 141 4.73 -4.27 -4.93
N VAL A 142 4.84 -3.73 -3.72
CA VAL A 142 5.33 -4.50 -2.57
C VAL A 142 4.18 -5.36 -2.02
N VAL A 143 4.34 -6.69 -2.11
CA VAL A 143 3.48 -7.65 -1.39
C VAL A 143 4.09 -7.86 -0.01
N SER A 144 3.55 -7.17 0.99
CA SER A 144 4.20 -6.98 2.29
C SER A 144 3.90 -8.09 3.32
N GLY A 145 2.98 -9.01 3.03
CA GLY A 145 2.62 -10.09 3.95
C GLY A 145 1.69 -11.13 3.36
N GLY A 146 1.59 -12.27 4.03
CA GLY A 146 0.80 -13.42 3.62
C GLY A 146 0.15 -14.18 4.79
N ASN A 147 0.04 -13.56 5.98
CA ASN A 147 -0.59 -14.17 7.15
C ASN A 147 -2.12 -14.00 7.09
N VAL A 148 -2.77 -14.73 6.20
CA VAL A 148 -4.23 -14.69 6.00
C VAL A 148 -4.90 -15.92 6.58
N ASP A 149 -6.08 -15.73 7.19
CA ASP A 149 -6.93 -16.84 7.64
C ASP A 149 -7.37 -17.70 6.44
N PRO A 150 -7.23 -19.05 6.51
CA PRO A 150 -7.59 -19.93 5.39
C PRO A 150 -9.05 -19.84 4.96
N ALA A 151 -9.99 -19.59 5.88
CA ALA A 151 -11.41 -19.44 5.53
C ALA A 151 -11.63 -18.11 4.80
N GLN A 152 -11.04 -17.03 5.26
CA GLN A 152 -11.07 -15.72 4.58
C GLN A 152 -10.46 -15.83 3.18
N LEU A 153 -9.31 -16.52 3.05
CA LEU A 153 -8.69 -16.73 1.75
C LEU A 153 -9.60 -17.49 0.79
N ALA A 154 -10.22 -18.59 1.27
CA ALA A 154 -11.15 -19.38 0.47
C ALA A 154 -12.35 -18.54 0.00
N GLU A 155 -12.98 -17.77 0.90
CA GLU A 155 -14.05 -16.82 0.57
C GLU A 155 -13.63 -15.85 -0.53
N ILE A 156 -12.45 -15.22 -0.37
CA ILE A 156 -11.94 -14.25 -1.34
C ILE A 156 -11.70 -14.92 -2.70
N LEU A 157 -11.10 -16.10 -2.74
CA LEU A 157 -10.76 -16.79 -3.99
C LEU A 157 -11.98 -17.31 -4.75
N THR A 158 -13.02 -17.75 -4.03
CA THR A 158 -14.24 -18.30 -4.65
C THR A 158 -15.28 -17.24 -4.98
N GLY A 159 -15.18 -16.05 -4.38
CA GLY A 159 -16.16 -14.98 -4.53
C GLY A 159 -17.48 -15.26 -3.80
N ALA A 160 -17.45 -16.18 -2.81
CA ALA A 160 -18.62 -16.60 -2.03
C ALA A 160 -18.99 -15.53 -0.98
#